data_50aa58e3efe6b97f17254e43ec54ed7e
#
_entry.id   50aa58e3efe6b97f17254e43ec54ed7e
#
_cell.length_a   1.000
_cell.length_b   1.000
_cell.length_c   1.000
_cell.angle_alpha   90.00
_cell.angle_beta   90.00
_cell.angle_gamma   90.00
#
_symmetry.space_group_name_H-M   'P 1'
#
loop_
_entity.id
_entity.type
_entity.pdbx_description
1 polymer ?
#
loop_
_entity_poly.entity_id
_entity_poly.type
_entity_poly.pdbx_seq_one_letter_code
_entity_poly.pdbx_strand_id
1 'polypeptide(L)'
;MMKDISFRLPEYEVLIHIKVNEFSKHLEKEIESLTTTFTLEESTEDSGRRDYHWEFNTWKEAVSAGEKLKHLVTNPNLIKLKVKANYHPEIQSISYKA
;
A
#
# COMPACT_ATOMS: atom_id res chain seq x y z
N MET A 1 -5.27 -26.33 18.16
CA MET A 1 -5.24 -25.80 17.77
C MET A 1 -5.18 -25.17 17.14
N MET A 2 -5.16 -25.05 16.89
CA MET A 2 -5.14 -24.29 16.36
C MET A 2 -5.34 -23.61 15.74
N LYS A 3 -5.18 -23.27 15.52
CA LYS A 3 -5.34 -22.61 14.99
C LYS A 3 -5.41 -22.03 14.19
N ASP A 4 -5.73 -22.00 13.91
CA ASP A 4 -5.74 -21.48 12.97
C ASP A 4 -5.71 -20.41 12.64
N ILE A 5 -5.06 -19.91 12.78
CA ILE A 5 -5.30 -18.81 12.44
C ILE A 5 -4.88 -18.30 11.40
N SER A 6 -5.34 -17.75 11.06
CA SER A 6 -5.41 -17.37 9.85
C SER A 6 -4.90 -16.07 9.65
N PHE A 7 -3.65 -15.94 9.51
CA PHE A 7 -3.11 -14.90 8.81
C PHE A 7 -3.19 -15.19 7.35
N ARG A 8 -4.26 -14.83 6.79
CA ARG A 8 -4.44 -14.93 5.38
C ARG A 8 -4.17 -13.55 4.77
N LEU A 9 -3.23 -13.47 3.83
CA LEU A 9 -2.99 -12.24 3.10
C LEU A 9 -4.21 -11.92 2.23
N PRO A 10 -4.49 -10.65 1.97
CA PRO A 10 -5.54 -10.28 1.03
C PRO A 10 -5.20 -10.77 -0.37
N GLU A 11 -6.22 -11.04 -1.17
CA GLU A 11 -6.00 -11.54 -2.51
C GLU A 11 -5.28 -10.51 -3.38
N TYR A 12 -5.77 -9.27 -3.33
CA TYR A 12 -5.16 -8.15 -4.05
C TYR A 12 -4.98 -6.98 -3.09
N GLU A 13 -3.82 -6.36 -3.12
CA GLU A 13 -3.55 -5.28 -2.19
C GLU A 13 -2.67 -4.19 -2.77
N VAL A 14 -2.80 -3.00 -2.22
CA VAL A 14 -1.90 -1.89 -2.49
C VAL A 14 -1.18 -1.57 -1.20
N LEU A 15 0.14 -1.48 -1.27
CA LEU A 15 1.00 -1.20 -0.13
C LEU A 15 1.80 0.07 -0.38
N ILE A 16 1.82 0.94 0.61
CA ILE A 16 2.67 2.12 0.60
C ILE A 16 3.57 2.08 1.83
N HIS A 17 4.87 2.21 1.60
CA HIS A 17 5.87 2.33 2.65
C HIS A 17 6.44 3.74 2.61
N ILE A 18 6.36 4.46 3.70
CA ILE A 18 6.87 5.83 3.79
C ILE A 18 8.00 5.88 4.80
N LYS A 19 9.11 6.51 4.41
CA LYS A 19 10.17 6.83 5.34
C LYS A 19 9.74 8.11 6.08
N VAL A 20 9.49 7.99 7.36
CA VAL A 20 8.99 9.10 8.18
C VAL A 20 10.13 10.02 8.58
N ASN A 21 10.02 11.28 8.20
CA ASN A 21 10.97 12.32 8.58
C ASN A 21 10.26 13.68 8.46
N GLU A 22 10.97 14.76 8.66
CA GLU A 22 10.37 16.10 8.61
C GLU A 22 9.78 16.46 7.24
N PHE A 23 10.23 15.79 6.18
CA PHE A 23 9.76 16.06 4.83
C PHE A 23 8.56 15.20 4.42
N SER A 24 8.25 14.17 5.18
CA SER A 24 7.18 13.23 4.81
C SER A 24 5.79 13.61 5.32
N LYS A 25 5.69 14.62 6.18
CA LYS A 25 4.40 15.00 6.77
C LYS A 25 3.34 15.33 5.72
N HIS A 26 3.75 15.97 4.65
CA HIS A 26 2.87 16.31 3.55
C HIS A 26 2.32 15.07 2.87
N LEU A 27 3.20 14.08 2.65
CA LEU A 27 2.81 12.80 2.04
C LEU A 27 1.84 12.04 2.92
N GLU A 28 2.07 12.05 4.22
CA GLU A 28 1.17 11.37 5.17
C GLU A 28 -0.23 11.97 5.13
N LYS A 29 -0.32 13.30 5.06
CA LYS A 29 -1.62 13.97 4.95
C LYS A 29 -2.33 13.63 3.66
N GLU A 30 -1.62 13.57 2.55
CA GLU A 30 -2.20 13.17 1.27
C GLU A 30 -2.75 11.75 1.32
N ILE A 31 -1.97 10.83 1.89
CA ILE A 31 -2.40 9.45 2.01
C ILE A 31 -3.61 9.33 2.92
N GLU A 32 -3.64 10.05 4.02
CA GLU A 32 -4.79 10.06 4.92
C GLU A 32 -6.06 10.56 4.22
N SER A 33 -5.91 11.54 3.34
CA SER A 33 -7.05 12.06 2.59
C SER A 33 -7.62 11.02 1.62
N LEU A 34 -6.82 10.05 1.21
CA LEU A 34 -7.25 8.98 0.29
C LEU A 34 -8.05 7.90 0.99
N THR A 35 -8.08 7.89 2.32
CA THR A 35 -8.92 6.94 3.06
C THR A 35 -10.40 7.21 2.84
N THR A 36 -10.74 8.37 2.28
CA THR A 36 -12.12 8.66 1.88
C THR A 36 -12.47 7.93 0.58
N THR A 37 -11.46 7.58 -0.22
CA THR A 37 -11.64 6.88 -1.50
C THR A 37 -11.47 5.37 -1.34
N PHE A 38 -10.53 4.97 -0.52
CA PHE A 38 -10.24 3.56 -0.28
C PHE A 38 -10.32 3.29 1.22
N THR A 39 -10.85 2.13 1.58
CA THR A 39 -10.89 1.73 2.99
C THR A 39 -9.49 1.27 3.39
N LEU A 40 -8.89 2.00 4.31
CA LEU A 40 -7.59 1.63 4.86
C LEU A 40 -7.78 0.43 5.80
N GLU A 41 -7.14 -0.68 5.49
CA GLU A 41 -7.24 -1.89 6.31
C GLU A 41 -6.29 -1.85 7.48
N GLU A 42 -5.08 -1.36 7.25
CA GLU A 42 -4.08 -1.34 8.29
C GLU A 42 -3.06 -0.24 8.05
N SER A 43 -2.62 0.37 9.15
CA SER A 43 -1.52 1.31 9.14
C SER A 43 -0.62 0.95 10.29
N THR A 44 0.66 0.71 10.02
CA THR A 44 1.64 0.36 11.04
C THR A 44 2.76 1.37 11.03
N GLU A 45 3.36 1.58 12.20
CA GLU A 45 4.52 2.45 12.32
C GLU A 45 5.65 1.68 12.96
N ASP A 46 6.79 1.72 12.33
CA ASP A 46 8.01 1.16 12.85
C ASP A 46 9.10 2.22 12.73
N SER A 47 10.17 2.06 13.47
CA SER A 47 11.27 3.01 13.60
C SER A 47 11.58 3.79 12.32
N GLY A 48 11.02 4.98 12.20
CA GLY A 48 11.24 5.84 11.05
C GLY A 48 10.54 5.41 9.76
N ARG A 49 9.59 4.50 9.85
CA ARG A 49 8.83 4.03 8.70
C ARG A 49 7.36 3.88 9.05
N ARG A 50 6.49 4.22 8.10
CA ARG A 50 5.04 4.00 8.22
C ARG A 50 4.55 3.28 6.99
N ASP A 51 3.77 2.22 7.21
CA ASP A 51 3.22 1.39 6.15
C ASP A 51 1.71 1.54 6.13
N TYR A 52 1.15 1.69 4.93
CA TYR A 52 -0.31 1.72 4.71
C TYR A 52 -0.68 0.56 3.79
N HIS A 53 -1.88 0.03 3.99
CA HIS A 53 -2.32 -1.17 3.30
C HIS A 53 -3.82 -1.07 2.98
N TRP A 54 -4.15 -1.27 1.72
CA TRP A 54 -5.54 -1.32 1.23
C TRP A 54 -5.77 -2.63 0.52
N GLU A 55 -6.94 -3.25 0.76
CA GLU A 55 -7.32 -4.51 0.14
C GLU A 55 -8.37 -4.28 -0.94
N PHE A 56 -8.32 -5.10 -1.97
CA PHE A 56 -9.26 -5.03 -3.10
C PHE A 56 -9.75 -6.42 -3.48
N ASN A 57 -10.94 -6.48 -4.07
CA ASN A 57 -11.56 -7.74 -4.45
C ASN A 57 -11.11 -8.23 -5.84
N THR A 58 -10.59 -7.34 -6.67
CA THR A 58 -10.13 -7.70 -8.00
C THR A 58 -8.78 -7.05 -8.30
N TRP A 59 -8.04 -7.69 -9.20
CA TRP A 59 -6.77 -7.15 -9.66
C TRP A 59 -6.96 -5.80 -10.34
N LYS A 60 -8.02 -5.68 -11.13
CA LYS A 60 -8.33 -4.43 -11.83
C LYS A 60 -8.51 -3.27 -10.87
N GLU A 61 -9.23 -3.50 -9.77
CA GLU A 61 -9.43 -2.46 -8.76
C GLU A 61 -8.11 -2.08 -8.07
N ALA A 62 -7.29 -3.07 -7.74
CA ALA A 62 -5.99 -2.81 -7.11
C ALA A 62 -5.07 -2.01 -8.04
N VAL A 63 -4.99 -2.38 -9.31
CA VAL A 63 -4.19 -1.67 -10.30
C VAL A 63 -4.70 -0.25 -10.48
N SER A 64 -6.02 -0.08 -10.55
CA SER A 64 -6.64 1.25 -10.68
C SER A 64 -6.27 2.14 -9.48
N ALA A 65 -6.30 1.58 -8.28
CA ALA A 65 -5.91 2.31 -7.08
C ALA A 65 -4.42 2.69 -7.13
N GLY A 66 -3.56 1.76 -7.52
CA GLY A 66 -2.14 2.04 -7.69
C GLY A 66 -1.88 3.16 -8.68
N GLU A 67 -2.60 3.16 -9.80
CA GLU A 67 -2.48 4.22 -10.80
C GLU A 67 -2.87 5.59 -10.24
N LYS A 68 -3.89 5.64 -9.40
CA LYS A 68 -4.30 6.89 -8.77
C LYS A 68 -3.27 7.38 -7.76
N LEU A 69 -2.55 6.47 -7.12
CA LEU A 69 -1.59 6.80 -6.08
C LEU A 69 -0.18 7.06 -6.59
N LYS A 70 0.10 6.65 -7.82
CA LYS A 70 1.48 6.71 -8.34
C LYS A 70 2.09 8.11 -8.35
N HIS A 71 1.27 9.15 -8.41
CA HIS A 71 1.77 10.53 -8.39
C HIS A 71 2.43 10.89 -7.05
N LEU A 72 2.15 10.12 -5.99
CA LEU A 72 2.78 10.34 -4.69
C LEU A 72 4.25 9.91 -4.69
N VAL A 73 4.62 9.03 -5.61
CA VAL A 73 5.99 8.49 -5.67
C VAL A 73 6.87 9.46 -6.46
N THR A 74 7.08 10.65 -5.90
CA THR A 74 7.93 11.67 -6.51
C THR A 74 9.37 11.57 -6.04
N ASN A 75 9.56 10.92 -4.88
CA ASN A 75 10.88 10.70 -4.31
C ASN A 75 10.98 9.26 -3.83
N PRO A 76 11.66 8.37 -4.57
CA PRO A 76 11.74 6.96 -4.23
C PRO A 76 12.49 6.67 -2.93
N ASN A 77 13.19 7.67 -2.39
CA ASN A 77 13.86 7.52 -1.09
C ASN A 77 12.88 7.69 0.08
N LEU A 78 11.73 8.32 -0.18
CA LEU A 78 10.74 8.58 0.86
C LEU A 78 9.54 7.66 0.79
N ILE A 79 9.18 7.20 -0.41
CA ILE A 79 7.96 6.42 -0.58
C ILE A 79 8.16 5.29 -1.59
N LYS A 80 7.59 4.14 -1.28
CA LYS A 80 7.53 3.00 -2.20
C LYS A 80 6.08 2.57 -2.29
N LEU A 81 5.62 2.32 -3.50
CA LEU A 81 4.25 1.92 -3.78
C LEU A 81 4.25 0.61 -4.57
N LYS A 82 3.53 -0.38 -4.07
CA LYS A 82 3.40 -1.67 -4.75
C LYS A 82 1.94 -2.11 -4.84
N VAL A 83 1.61 -2.78 -5.92
CA VAL A 83 0.33 -3.47 -6.10
C VAL A 83 0.64 -4.96 -6.21
N LYS A 84 0.00 -5.77 -5.36
CA LYS A 84 0.32 -7.19 -5.26
C LYS A 84 -0.92 -8.08 -5.40
N ALA A 85 -0.71 -9.26 -6.01
CA ALA A 85 -1.70 -10.33 -6.07
C ALA A 85 -1.10 -11.54 -5.35
N ASN A 86 -1.47 -11.75 -4.10
CA ASN A 86 -0.77 -12.68 -3.21
C ASN A 86 -0.97 -14.16 -3.51
N TYR A 87 -2.10 -14.52 -4.15
CA TYR A 87 -2.42 -15.92 -4.43
C TYR A 87 -2.37 -16.26 -5.92
N HIS A 88 -1.80 -15.37 -6.71
CA HIS A 88 -1.74 -15.52 -8.16
C HIS A 88 -0.29 -15.36 -8.62
N PRO A 89 0.52 -16.45 -8.54
CA PRO A 89 1.95 -16.36 -8.90
C PRO A 89 2.18 -15.98 -10.37
N GLU A 90 1.18 -16.15 -11.22
CA GLU A 90 1.25 -15.71 -12.62
C GLU A 90 1.14 -14.20 -12.80
N ILE A 91 0.66 -13.49 -11.75
CA ILE A 91 0.53 -12.04 -11.79
C ILE A 91 1.72 -11.42 -11.08
N GLN A 92 2.51 -10.66 -11.81
CA GLN A 92 3.66 -9.98 -11.22
C GLN A 92 3.21 -8.72 -10.49
N SER A 93 3.78 -8.50 -9.32
CA SER A 93 3.52 -7.28 -8.57
C SER A 93 4.04 -6.08 -9.35
N ILE A 94 3.37 -4.95 -9.19
CA ILE A 94 3.76 -3.69 -9.83
C ILE A 94 4.41 -2.80 -8.79
N SER A 95 5.61 -2.31 -9.10
CA SER A 95 6.29 -1.33 -8.25
C SER A 95 6.36 -0.02 -9.02
N TYR A 96 5.83 1.03 -8.42
CA TYR A 96 5.86 2.36 -9.02
C TYR A 96 7.09 3.11 -8.56
N LYS A 97 7.77 3.75 -9.51
CA LYS A 97 8.99 4.51 -9.25
C LYS A 97 8.84 5.92 -9.80
N ALA A 98 9.56 6.84 -9.17
CA ALA A 98 9.63 8.20 -9.66
C ALA A 98 10.38 8.26 -10.99
#